data_afc3898199873631bb51cd5495501de1
#
_entry.id   afc3898199873631bb51cd5495501de1
#
_cell.length_a   1.000
_cell.length_b   1.000
_cell.length_c   1.000
_cell.angle_alpha   90.00
_cell.angle_beta   90.00
_cell.angle_gamma   90.00
#
_symmetry.space_group_name_H-M   'P 1'
#
loop_
_entity.id
_entity.type
_entity.pdbx_description
1 polymer ?
#
loop_
_entity_poly.entity_id
_entity_poly.type
_entity_poly.pdbx_seq_one_letter_code
_entity_poly.pdbx_strand_id
1 'polypeptide(L)'
;MHPVSLLRGAVSAALFSVLIASPAFAEKIRFGVTSGPHAEIAEALAPVAKAKGLEIEIVEFSDGALIDPATNDGDLDANGFQHTPYFDQQNKDRGLSLVAVGGRTVLLPMAGYSHKYKSLGELPEGAQISIPNDPSNAGRALKLLEAGGVLKLTPGVTFNATELDIVDNPKKVKIIPMETAQLPRSLEDVDFSVITSHFALSAGLVPSRDAILIEDQLSDYFCLLAVAEKNKDAPWVQTLIESYKSPDVKAFIEKKFGGNIIAGW
;
A
#
# COMPACT_ATOMS: atom_id res chain seq x y z
N MET A 1 -25.22 -89.94 -28.79
CA MET A 1 -25.74 -88.95 -27.84
C MET A 1 -24.57 -88.07 -27.42
N HIS A 2 -24.42 -86.89 -28.03
CA HIS A 2 -23.35 -85.93 -27.62
C HIS A 2 -23.98 -84.73 -26.92
N PRO A 3 -23.42 -84.25 -25.81
CA PRO A 3 -23.87 -83.01 -25.19
C PRO A 3 -23.17 -81.82 -25.83
N VAL A 4 -23.95 -80.81 -26.15
CA VAL A 4 -23.53 -79.53 -26.69
C VAL A 4 -23.07 -78.63 -25.48
N SER A 5 -21.80 -78.18 -25.51
CA SER A 5 -21.28 -77.22 -24.53
C SER A 5 -21.57 -75.78 -24.97
N LEU A 6 -22.32 -75.04 -24.20
CA LEU A 6 -22.58 -73.57 -24.29
C LEU A 6 -21.44 -72.76 -23.72
N LEU A 7 -20.67 -72.10 -24.62
CA LEU A 7 -19.68 -71.09 -24.20
C LEU A 7 -20.40 -69.74 -23.90
N ARG A 8 -20.38 -69.34 -22.63
CA ARG A 8 -20.83 -67.99 -22.21
C ARG A 8 -19.67 -67.03 -22.32
N GLY A 9 -19.67 -66.18 -23.35
CA GLY A 9 -18.76 -65.06 -23.46
C GLY A 9 -19.16 -63.90 -22.52
N ALA A 10 -18.30 -63.56 -21.55
CA ALA A 10 -18.46 -62.38 -20.71
C ALA A 10 -17.89 -61.16 -21.46
N VAL A 11 -18.80 -60.24 -21.85
CA VAL A 11 -18.41 -58.93 -22.38
C VAL A 11 -18.17 -57.97 -21.20
N SER A 12 -16.88 -57.70 -20.92
CA SER A 12 -16.50 -56.67 -19.94
C SER A 12 -16.61 -55.28 -20.60
N ALA A 13 -17.65 -54.52 -20.24
CA ALA A 13 -17.78 -53.13 -20.60
C ALA A 13 -16.87 -52.28 -19.71
N ALA A 14 -15.76 -51.80 -20.25
CA ALA A 14 -14.92 -50.79 -19.59
C ALA A 14 -15.59 -49.43 -19.70
N LEU A 15 -16.12 -48.94 -18.59
CA LEU A 15 -16.59 -47.55 -18.48
C LEU A 15 -15.36 -46.63 -18.43
N PHE A 16 -15.09 -45.93 -19.50
CA PHE A 16 -14.18 -44.79 -19.55
C PHE A 16 -14.89 -43.59 -18.91
N SER A 17 -14.56 -43.27 -17.66
CA SER A 17 -14.98 -42.04 -17.03
C SER A 17 -14.17 -40.88 -17.61
N VAL A 18 -14.74 -40.17 -18.60
CA VAL A 18 -14.18 -38.90 -19.08
C VAL A 18 -14.39 -37.86 -17.98
N LEU A 19 -13.32 -37.54 -17.25
CA LEU A 19 -13.29 -36.36 -16.41
C LEU A 19 -13.39 -35.14 -17.34
N ILE A 20 -14.59 -34.56 -17.43
CA ILE A 20 -14.81 -33.24 -18.03
C ILE A 20 -14.22 -32.25 -17.06
N ALA A 21 -12.97 -31.81 -17.31
CA ALA A 21 -12.42 -30.64 -16.62
C ALA A 21 -13.30 -29.44 -17.05
N SER A 22 -14.17 -29.00 -16.14
CA SER A 22 -14.85 -27.71 -16.31
C SER A 22 -13.80 -26.64 -16.51
N PRO A 23 -13.93 -25.73 -17.48
CA PRO A 23 -13.04 -24.58 -17.57
C PRO A 23 -13.14 -23.86 -16.23
N ALA A 24 -12.03 -23.81 -15.50
CA ALA A 24 -11.93 -22.95 -14.33
C ALA A 24 -12.07 -21.52 -14.85
N PHE A 25 -13.23 -20.90 -14.67
CA PHE A 25 -13.38 -19.48 -14.91
C PHE A 25 -12.39 -18.79 -13.95
N ALA A 26 -11.49 -17.98 -14.52
CA ALA A 26 -10.61 -17.14 -13.71
C ALA A 26 -11.49 -16.29 -12.80
N GLU A 27 -11.26 -16.38 -11.49
CA GLU A 27 -11.95 -15.53 -10.53
C GLU A 27 -11.52 -14.08 -10.78
N LYS A 28 -12.45 -13.14 -10.82
CA LYS A 28 -12.16 -11.73 -11.11
C LYS A 28 -12.42 -10.89 -9.86
N ILE A 29 -11.44 -10.05 -9.51
CA ILE A 29 -11.55 -9.12 -8.38
C ILE A 29 -11.27 -7.68 -8.83
N ARG A 30 -11.93 -6.71 -8.17
CA ARG A 30 -11.65 -5.28 -8.27
C ARG A 30 -10.67 -4.89 -7.16
N PHE A 31 -9.48 -4.45 -7.56
CA PHE A 31 -8.39 -4.13 -6.65
C PHE A 31 -8.16 -2.63 -6.61
N GLY A 32 -8.47 -2.00 -5.47
CA GLY A 32 -8.34 -0.57 -5.24
C GLY A 32 -6.91 -0.16 -4.86
N VAL A 33 -6.38 0.83 -5.55
CA VAL A 33 -5.04 1.40 -5.31
C VAL A 33 -5.05 2.91 -5.50
N THR A 34 -4.09 3.62 -4.92
CA THR A 34 -3.82 5.00 -5.32
C THR A 34 -3.03 5.05 -6.61
N SER A 35 -3.29 6.07 -7.44
CA SER A 35 -2.54 6.32 -8.68
C SER A 35 -1.03 6.48 -8.42
N GLY A 36 -0.23 6.21 -9.44
CA GLY A 36 1.23 6.25 -9.36
C GLY A 36 1.81 4.92 -8.85
N PRO A 37 2.78 4.92 -7.91
CA PRO A 37 3.52 3.71 -7.55
C PRO A 37 2.69 2.50 -7.16
N HIS A 38 1.58 2.68 -6.44
CA HIS A 38 0.70 1.57 -6.07
C HIS A 38 -0.01 0.97 -7.28
N ALA A 39 -0.47 1.81 -8.22
CA ALA A 39 -1.06 1.35 -9.48
C ALA A 39 -0.02 0.63 -10.35
N GLU A 40 1.19 1.17 -10.47
CA GLU A 40 2.28 0.54 -11.23
C GLU A 40 2.67 -0.84 -10.65
N ILE A 41 2.65 -1.00 -9.32
CA ILE A 41 2.88 -2.30 -8.67
C ILE A 41 1.70 -3.25 -8.96
N ALA A 42 0.45 -2.75 -8.96
CA ALA A 42 -0.73 -3.55 -9.29
C ALA A 42 -0.72 -3.99 -10.76
N GLU A 43 -0.23 -3.16 -11.68
CA GLU A 43 -0.02 -3.53 -13.09
C GLU A 43 1.00 -4.66 -13.24
N ALA A 44 2.07 -4.64 -12.44
CA ALA A 44 3.05 -5.75 -12.43
C ALA A 44 2.49 -7.01 -11.76
N LEU A 45 1.61 -6.87 -10.78
CA LEU A 45 0.92 -7.96 -10.09
C LEU A 45 -0.09 -8.67 -11.00
N ALA A 46 -0.85 -7.94 -11.82
CA ALA A 46 -1.98 -8.47 -12.58
C ALA A 46 -1.61 -9.67 -13.49
N PRO A 47 -0.53 -9.67 -14.29
CA PRO A 47 -0.15 -10.82 -15.09
C PRO A 47 0.28 -12.03 -14.25
N VAL A 48 0.89 -11.82 -13.09
CA VAL A 48 1.29 -12.88 -12.16
C VAL A 48 0.06 -13.57 -11.56
N ALA A 49 -0.92 -12.80 -11.12
CA ALA A 49 -2.18 -13.31 -10.60
C ALA A 49 -2.98 -14.04 -11.67
N LYS A 50 -3.03 -13.50 -12.90
CA LYS A 50 -3.71 -14.12 -14.03
C LYS A 50 -3.15 -15.49 -14.38
N ALA A 51 -1.82 -15.67 -14.33
CA ALA A 51 -1.18 -16.95 -14.53
C ALA A 51 -1.57 -18.01 -13.47
N LYS A 52 -2.06 -17.56 -12.30
CA LYS A 52 -2.59 -18.41 -11.21
C LYS A 52 -4.12 -18.50 -11.20
N GLY A 53 -4.81 -18.00 -12.25
CA GLY A 53 -6.26 -18.08 -12.38
C GLY A 53 -7.04 -16.96 -11.67
N LEU A 54 -6.38 -15.86 -11.28
CA LEU A 54 -7.00 -14.69 -10.69
C LEU A 54 -6.87 -13.47 -11.61
N GLU A 55 -7.98 -13.00 -12.16
CA GLU A 55 -8.02 -11.75 -12.93
C GLU A 55 -8.18 -10.54 -12.00
N ILE A 56 -7.29 -9.57 -12.13
CA ILE A 56 -7.31 -8.34 -11.34
C ILE A 56 -7.76 -7.18 -12.23
N GLU A 57 -8.90 -6.57 -11.88
CA GLU A 57 -9.32 -5.28 -12.38
C GLU A 57 -8.79 -4.19 -11.44
N ILE A 58 -7.84 -3.40 -11.93
CA ILE A 58 -7.23 -2.32 -11.14
C ILE A 58 -8.17 -1.11 -11.18
N VAL A 59 -8.53 -0.62 -9.99
CA VAL A 59 -9.34 0.59 -9.82
C VAL A 59 -8.49 1.64 -9.13
N GLU A 60 -8.14 2.68 -9.90
CA GLU A 60 -7.27 3.74 -9.40
C GLU A 60 -8.05 4.90 -8.79
N PHE A 61 -7.53 5.40 -7.68
CA PHE A 61 -8.04 6.57 -6.98
C PHE A 61 -6.95 7.64 -6.87
N SER A 62 -7.32 8.90 -7.09
CA SER A 62 -6.43 10.04 -6.84
C SER A 62 -6.26 10.34 -5.35
N ASP A 63 -7.19 9.87 -4.52
CA ASP A 63 -7.21 10.03 -3.06
C ASP A 63 -7.52 8.70 -2.38
N GLY A 64 -6.69 8.30 -1.41
CA GLY A 64 -6.84 7.06 -0.65
C GLY A 64 -8.07 7.02 0.26
N ALA A 65 -8.64 8.16 0.64
CA ALA A 65 -9.74 8.24 1.62
C ALA A 65 -11.03 7.53 1.19
N LEU A 66 -11.23 7.29 -0.10
CA LEU A 66 -12.40 6.61 -0.64
C LEU A 66 -12.22 5.10 -0.81
N ILE A 67 -10.99 4.59 -0.77
CA ILE A 67 -10.69 3.20 -1.09
C ILE A 67 -11.21 2.24 -0.02
N ASP A 68 -10.96 2.55 1.26
CA ASP A 68 -11.42 1.69 2.36
C ASP A 68 -12.95 1.61 2.47
N PRO A 69 -13.71 2.72 2.41
CA PRO A 69 -15.17 2.66 2.32
C PRO A 69 -15.66 1.81 1.14
N ALA A 70 -15.10 2.01 -0.06
CA ALA A 70 -15.48 1.23 -1.25
C ALA A 70 -15.18 -0.27 -1.08
N THR A 71 -14.08 -0.63 -0.39
CA THR A 71 -13.76 -2.03 -0.07
C THR A 71 -14.73 -2.61 0.95
N ASN A 72 -15.08 -1.83 1.99
CA ASN A 72 -16.02 -2.25 3.03
C ASN A 72 -17.42 -2.50 2.44
N ASP A 73 -17.89 -1.62 1.57
CA ASP A 73 -19.22 -1.67 0.95
C ASP A 73 -19.32 -2.75 -0.14
N GLY A 74 -18.19 -3.23 -0.62
CA GLY A 74 -18.07 -4.28 -1.64
C GLY A 74 -18.05 -3.75 -3.06
N ASP A 75 -17.81 -2.45 -3.26
CA ASP A 75 -17.49 -1.86 -4.57
C ASP A 75 -16.09 -2.24 -5.04
N LEU A 76 -15.21 -2.55 -4.10
CA LEU A 76 -13.91 -3.18 -4.31
C LEU A 76 -13.86 -4.51 -3.54
N ASP A 77 -13.11 -5.48 -4.06
CA ASP A 77 -12.95 -6.79 -3.42
C ASP A 77 -11.74 -6.79 -2.48
N ALA A 78 -10.69 -6.05 -2.83
CA ALA A 78 -9.48 -5.84 -2.03
C ALA A 78 -8.86 -4.48 -2.33
N ASN A 79 -7.94 -4.04 -1.46
CA ASN A 79 -7.09 -2.89 -1.72
C ASN A 79 -5.64 -3.10 -1.26
N GLY A 80 -4.73 -2.24 -1.75
CA GLY A 80 -3.32 -2.31 -1.42
C GLY A 80 -2.61 -0.98 -1.63
N PHE A 81 -2.77 -0.03 -0.70
CA PHE A 81 -2.20 1.32 -0.82
C PHE A 81 -1.73 1.92 0.51
N GLN A 82 -2.13 1.36 1.64
CA GLN A 82 -2.06 1.95 2.96
C GLN A 82 -1.15 1.18 3.92
N HIS A 83 -0.56 1.89 4.87
CA HIS A 83 0.20 1.31 5.97
C HIS A 83 -0.68 1.02 7.20
N THR A 84 -0.20 0.15 8.09
CA THR A 84 -0.96 -0.30 9.26
C THR A 84 -1.55 0.83 10.12
N PRO A 85 -0.83 1.88 10.54
CA PRO A 85 -1.44 2.95 11.33
C PRO A 85 -2.58 3.70 10.63
N TYR A 86 -2.51 3.89 9.31
CA TYR A 86 -3.59 4.49 8.53
C TYR A 86 -4.81 3.55 8.48
N PHE A 87 -4.59 2.28 8.16
CA PHE A 87 -5.63 1.25 8.14
C PHE A 87 -6.39 1.15 9.47
N ASP A 88 -5.66 1.08 10.60
CA ASP A 88 -6.26 0.99 11.92
C ASP A 88 -7.08 2.24 12.24
N GLN A 89 -6.57 3.42 11.88
CA GLN A 89 -7.26 4.70 12.08
C GLN A 89 -8.55 4.78 11.25
N GLN A 90 -8.50 4.41 9.95
CA GLN A 90 -9.68 4.42 9.08
C GLN A 90 -10.76 3.45 9.57
N ASN A 91 -10.37 2.23 9.92
CA ASN A 91 -11.31 1.25 10.48
C ASN A 91 -12.01 1.79 11.73
N LYS A 92 -11.23 2.37 12.65
CA LYS A 92 -11.75 2.91 13.92
C LYS A 92 -12.68 4.11 13.70
N ASP A 93 -12.21 5.11 12.95
CA ASP A 93 -12.91 6.40 12.83
C ASP A 93 -14.18 6.30 12.00
N ARG A 94 -14.21 5.37 11.04
CA ARG A 94 -15.34 5.18 10.13
C ARG A 94 -16.19 3.96 10.46
N GLY A 95 -15.81 3.16 11.46
CA GLY A 95 -16.52 1.95 11.85
C GLY A 95 -16.51 0.89 10.74
N LEU A 96 -15.39 0.77 10.01
CA LEU A 96 -15.27 -0.21 8.93
C LEU A 96 -14.95 -1.61 9.48
N SER A 97 -15.26 -2.63 8.68
CA SER A 97 -15.00 -4.04 9.01
C SER A 97 -14.00 -4.63 7.98
N LEU A 98 -12.85 -3.97 7.85
CA LEU A 98 -11.76 -4.44 7.00
C LEU A 98 -10.74 -5.22 7.82
N VAL A 99 -10.11 -6.20 7.19
CA VAL A 99 -9.02 -6.99 7.77
C VAL A 99 -7.79 -6.95 6.88
N ALA A 100 -6.62 -6.82 7.52
CA ALA A 100 -5.35 -6.92 6.84
C ALA A 100 -5.02 -8.38 6.55
N VAL A 101 -4.56 -8.66 5.32
CA VAL A 101 -4.19 -10.02 4.89
C VAL A 101 -2.75 -10.06 4.38
N GLY A 102 -2.10 -11.20 4.50
CA GLY A 102 -0.76 -11.44 3.94
C GLY A 102 0.40 -10.72 4.65
N GLY A 103 0.15 -9.92 5.68
CA GLY A 103 1.19 -9.18 6.39
C GLY A 103 1.81 -8.05 5.57
N ARG A 104 3.05 -7.66 5.87
CA ARG A 104 3.74 -6.53 5.24
C ARG A 104 3.86 -6.69 3.73
N THR A 105 3.64 -5.60 2.98
CA THR A 105 3.86 -5.52 1.53
C THR A 105 5.04 -4.58 1.23
N VAL A 106 4.82 -3.36 0.84
CA VAL A 106 5.89 -2.41 0.51
C VAL A 106 6.02 -1.33 1.58
N LEU A 107 7.24 -0.80 1.76
CA LEU A 107 7.48 0.43 2.47
C LEU A 107 7.74 1.54 1.44
N LEU A 108 7.00 2.64 1.59
CA LEU A 108 7.24 3.89 0.90
C LEU A 108 7.71 4.91 1.95
N PRO A 109 9.03 5.13 2.09
CA PRO A 109 9.56 6.03 3.11
C PRO A 109 9.00 7.44 2.94
N MET A 110 8.54 8.05 4.03
CA MET A 110 8.17 9.46 4.03
C MET A 110 9.43 10.33 3.94
N ALA A 111 9.36 11.45 3.23
CA ALA A 111 10.52 12.30 3.05
C ALA A 111 10.17 13.79 3.05
N GLY A 112 11.15 14.61 3.38
CA GLY A 112 11.02 16.05 3.44
C GLY A 112 11.82 16.74 2.34
N TYR A 113 11.21 17.73 1.70
CA TYR A 113 11.70 18.42 0.51
C TYR A 113 11.64 19.94 0.67
N SER A 114 12.47 20.63 -0.09
CA SER A 114 12.42 22.09 -0.24
C SER A 114 12.93 22.50 -1.62
N HIS A 115 12.28 23.49 -2.22
CA HIS A 115 12.80 24.18 -3.41
C HIS A 115 13.74 25.33 -3.05
N LYS A 116 13.70 25.79 -1.79
CA LYS A 116 14.42 26.98 -1.34
C LYS A 116 15.74 26.66 -0.61
N TYR A 117 15.76 25.55 0.13
CA TYR A 117 16.86 25.20 1.03
C TYR A 117 17.43 23.82 0.69
N LYS A 118 18.70 23.58 1.00
CA LYS A 118 19.40 22.33 0.73
C LYS A 118 19.65 21.50 1.99
N SER A 119 19.42 22.06 3.15
CA SER A 119 19.56 21.38 4.44
C SER A 119 18.58 21.92 5.48
N LEU A 120 18.25 21.12 6.48
CA LEU A 120 17.40 21.54 7.60
C LEU A 120 18.03 22.67 8.40
N GLY A 121 19.38 22.76 8.40
CA GLY A 121 20.10 23.84 9.06
C GLY A 121 19.84 25.23 8.47
N GLU A 122 19.55 25.30 7.18
CA GLU A 122 19.28 26.55 6.45
C GLU A 122 17.87 27.08 6.63
N LEU A 123 16.94 26.29 7.21
CA LEU A 123 15.58 26.74 7.47
C LEU A 123 15.60 27.96 8.39
N PRO A 124 14.91 29.07 8.02
CA PRO A 124 14.88 30.28 8.83
C PRO A 124 14.00 30.09 10.08
N GLU A 125 14.14 31.01 11.04
CA GLU A 125 13.18 31.12 12.14
C GLU A 125 11.78 31.45 11.56
N GLY A 126 10.75 30.73 12.04
CA GLY A 126 9.38 30.86 11.55
C GLY A 126 9.11 30.17 10.21
N ALA A 127 10.03 29.31 9.71
CA ALA A 127 9.83 28.56 8.48
C ALA A 127 8.48 27.84 8.45
N GLN A 128 7.81 27.87 7.31
CA GLN A 128 6.54 27.19 7.08
C GLN A 128 6.80 25.78 6.58
N ILE A 129 6.24 24.79 7.29
CA ILE A 129 6.42 23.36 6.97
C ILE A 129 5.05 22.73 6.73
N SER A 130 4.77 22.31 5.51
CA SER A 130 3.54 21.58 5.20
C SER A 130 3.69 20.08 5.51
N ILE A 131 2.62 19.50 6.06
CA ILE A 131 2.53 18.09 6.40
C ILE A 131 1.15 17.52 5.99
N PRO A 132 0.97 16.17 5.88
CA PRO A 132 -0.35 15.58 5.70
C PRO A 132 -1.33 15.99 6.82
N ASN A 133 -2.62 16.10 6.51
CA ASN A 133 -3.67 16.43 7.48
C ASN A 133 -4.38 15.20 8.06
N ASP A 134 -4.20 14.00 7.48
CA ASP A 134 -4.70 12.78 8.12
C ASP A 134 -3.88 12.45 9.37
N PRO A 135 -4.55 12.01 10.47
CA PRO A 135 -3.89 11.89 11.77
C PRO A 135 -2.66 10.99 11.77
N SER A 136 -2.71 9.87 11.03
CA SER A 136 -1.62 8.90 11.02
C SER A 136 -0.37 9.41 10.29
N ASN A 137 -0.54 10.06 9.12
CA ASN A 137 0.58 10.65 8.40
C ASN A 137 1.03 11.99 8.97
N ALA A 138 0.14 12.78 9.60
CA ALA A 138 0.52 13.96 10.36
C ALA A 138 1.47 13.59 11.50
N GLY A 139 1.10 12.61 12.32
CA GLY A 139 1.96 12.10 13.38
C GLY A 139 3.29 11.54 12.88
N ARG A 140 3.25 10.79 11.77
CA ARG A 140 4.46 10.28 11.09
C ARG A 140 5.37 11.42 10.64
N ALA A 141 4.81 12.49 10.05
CA ALA A 141 5.57 13.66 9.62
C ALA A 141 6.22 14.41 10.79
N LEU A 142 5.49 14.58 11.90
CA LEU A 142 6.05 15.19 13.11
C LEU A 142 7.19 14.34 13.70
N LYS A 143 7.06 13.01 13.71
CA LYS A 143 8.13 12.10 14.13
C LYS A 143 9.35 12.20 13.22
N LEU A 144 9.16 12.35 11.91
CA LEU A 144 10.25 12.55 10.97
C LEU A 144 10.97 13.90 11.21
N LEU A 145 10.22 14.98 11.47
CA LEU A 145 10.79 16.28 11.82
C LEU A 145 11.55 16.23 13.15
N GLU A 146 11.08 15.46 14.14
CA GLU A 146 11.80 15.20 15.39
C GLU A 146 13.10 14.46 15.12
N ALA A 147 13.09 13.39 14.33
CA ALA A 147 14.29 12.64 13.95
C ALA A 147 15.31 13.52 13.21
N GLY A 148 14.84 14.49 12.41
CA GLY A 148 15.66 15.50 11.75
C GLY A 148 16.16 16.63 12.67
N GLY A 149 15.76 16.65 13.95
CA GLY A 149 16.16 17.68 14.91
C GLY A 149 15.50 19.05 14.69
N VAL A 150 14.42 19.11 13.94
CA VAL A 150 13.67 20.36 13.66
C VAL A 150 12.86 20.79 14.88
N LEU A 151 12.27 19.81 15.59
CA LEU A 151 11.45 20.00 16.78
C LEU A 151 11.63 18.80 17.73
N LYS A 152 11.03 18.87 18.94
CA LYS A 152 10.92 17.72 19.85
C LYS A 152 9.48 17.51 20.24
N LEU A 153 9.08 16.25 20.33
CA LEU A 153 7.76 15.84 20.78
C LEU A 153 7.77 15.41 22.25
N THR A 154 6.61 15.35 22.84
CA THR A 154 6.43 14.77 24.17
C THR A 154 6.96 13.33 24.20
N PRO A 155 7.82 12.97 25.18
CA PRO A 155 8.38 11.63 25.27
C PRO A 155 7.29 10.54 25.28
N GLY A 156 7.48 9.50 24.44
CA GLY A 156 6.56 8.36 24.37
C GLY A 156 5.39 8.52 23.42
N VAL A 157 5.22 9.69 22.77
CA VAL A 157 4.24 9.85 21.68
C VAL A 157 4.66 9.00 20.48
N THR A 158 3.71 8.28 19.91
CA THR A 158 3.91 7.37 18.78
C THR A 158 3.35 7.95 17.47
N PHE A 159 2.77 7.12 16.61
CA PHE A 159 2.23 7.52 15.29
C PHE A 159 0.99 8.44 15.34
N ASN A 160 0.44 8.72 16.51
CA ASN A 160 -0.69 9.64 16.71
C ASN A 160 -0.25 11.02 17.25
N ALA A 161 1.02 11.39 17.09
CA ALA A 161 1.52 12.70 17.48
C ALA A 161 0.72 13.83 16.80
N THR A 162 0.48 14.89 17.53
CA THR A 162 -0.20 16.11 17.08
C THR A 162 0.69 17.34 17.30
N GLU A 163 0.32 18.48 16.77
CA GLU A 163 1.03 19.74 17.03
C GLU A 163 1.06 20.12 18.52
N LEU A 164 0.07 19.64 19.31
CA LEU A 164 0.01 19.87 20.76
C LEU A 164 1.11 19.10 21.52
N ASP A 165 1.68 18.10 20.90
CA ASP A 165 2.76 17.30 21.47
C ASP A 165 4.15 17.92 21.24
N ILE A 166 4.25 19.06 20.54
CA ILE A 166 5.52 19.76 20.31
C ILE A 166 5.93 20.46 21.61
N VAL A 167 7.00 19.97 22.25
CA VAL A 167 7.53 20.52 23.50
C VAL A 167 8.77 21.41 23.29
N ASP A 168 9.44 21.32 22.16
CA ASP A 168 10.57 22.17 21.77
C ASP A 168 10.52 22.49 20.28
N ASN A 169 10.64 23.75 19.94
CA ASN A 169 10.60 24.26 18.57
C ASN A 169 11.58 25.44 18.44
N PRO A 170 12.90 25.17 18.39
CA PRO A 170 13.92 26.20 18.51
C PRO A 170 13.91 27.21 17.38
N LYS A 171 13.47 26.81 16.18
CA LYS A 171 13.34 27.69 15.01
C LYS A 171 11.93 28.26 14.86
N LYS A 172 11.02 28.00 15.80
CA LYS A 172 9.62 28.44 15.77
C LYS A 172 8.93 28.12 14.45
N VAL A 173 9.23 26.97 13.87
CA VAL A 173 8.62 26.52 12.61
C VAL A 173 7.10 26.46 12.74
N LYS A 174 6.41 26.80 11.66
CA LYS A 174 4.94 26.79 11.58
C LYS A 174 4.52 25.53 10.83
N ILE A 175 3.82 24.64 11.49
CA ILE A 175 3.27 23.45 10.87
C ILE A 175 1.97 23.81 10.14
N ILE A 176 1.82 23.35 8.90
CA ILE A 176 0.68 23.63 8.02
C ILE A 176 0.11 22.29 7.52
N PRO A 177 -0.86 21.70 8.24
CA PRO A 177 -1.53 20.50 7.77
C PRO A 177 -2.36 20.80 6.52
N MET A 178 -2.26 19.92 5.51
CA MET A 178 -3.06 20.02 4.28
C MET A 178 -3.30 18.65 3.64
N GLU A 179 -4.25 18.61 2.71
CA GLU A 179 -4.52 17.40 1.93
C GLU A 179 -3.24 16.83 1.31
N THR A 180 -2.98 15.55 1.53
CA THR A 180 -1.71 14.91 1.18
C THR A 180 -1.37 15.05 -0.32
N ALA A 181 -2.39 15.00 -1.20
CA ALA A 181 -2.23 15.18 -2.63
C ALA A 181 -1.78 16.61 -3.03
N GLN A 182 -1.93 17.61 -2.15
CA GLN A 182 -1.53 18.99 -2.40
C GLN A 182 -0.09 19.28 -1.94
N LEU A 183 0.50 18.44 -1.13
CA LEU A 183 1.83 18.67 -0.55
C LEU A 183 2.94 18.91 -1.60
N PRO A 184 3.03 18.17 -2.72
CA PRO A 184 4.04 18.46 -3.72
C PRO A 184 3.93 19.87 -4.31
N ARG A 185 2.70 20.36 -4.50
CA ARG A 185 2.45 21.71 -5.03
C ARG A 185 2.75 22.80 -4.02
N SER A 186 2.56 22.50 -2.72
CA SER A 186 2.82 23.47 -1.65
C SER A 186 4.29 23.90 -1.57
N LEU A 187 5.23 23.14 -2.16
CA LEU A 187 6.66 23.49 -2.23
C LEU A 187 6.94 24.84 -2.91
N GLU A 188 6.03 25.35 -3.73
CA GLU A 188 6.13 26.68 -4.32
C GLU A 188 5.93 27.79 -3.27
N ASP A 189 5.11 27.51 -2.25
CA ASP A 189 4.68 28.51 -1.29
C ASP A 189 5.40 28.38 0.07
N VAL A 190 5.59 27.15 0.55
CA VAL A 190 6.20 26.88 1.87
C VAL A 190 7.73 26.79 1.80
N ASP A 191 8.36 26.72 2.96
CA ASP A 191 9.81 26.60 3.06
C ASP A 191 10.26 25.13 3.04
N PHE A 192 9.42 24.21 3.50
CA PHE A 192 9.68 22.79 3.55
C PHE A 192 8.36 22.00 3.51
N SER A 193 8.34 20.83 2.92
CA SER A 193 7.18 19.96 2.88
C SER A 193 7.56 18.53 3.20
N VAL A 194 6.83 17.88 4.10
CA VAL A 194 6.96 16.44 4.39
C VAL A 194 5.90 15.70 3.59
N ILE A 195 6.35 14.86 2.65
CA ILE A 195 5.49 14.27 1.63
C ILE A 195 5.61 12.75 1.67
N THR A 196 4.50 12.04 1.59
CA THR A 196 4.49 10.58 1.41
C THR A 196 5.01 10.22 0.01
N SER A 197 5.85 9.19 -0.08
CA SER A 197 6.61 8.92 -1.31
C SER A 197 5.76 8.67 -2.56
N HIS A 198 4.53 8.12 -2.43
CA HIS A 198 3.71 7.91 -3.62
C HIS A 198 3.30 9.25 -4.28
N PHE A 199 2.96 10.28 -3.51
CA PHE A 199 2.68 11.61 -4.05
C PHE A 199 3.96 12.33 -4.51
N ALA A 200 5.06 12.17 -3.78
CA ALA A 200 6.34 12.71 -4.19
C ALA A 200 6.78 12.16 -5.56
N LEU A 201 6.80 10.82 -5.72
CA LEU A 201 7.16 10.15 -6.96
C LEU A 201 6.21 10.52 -8.11
N SER A 202 4.91 10.59 -7.87
CA SER A 202 3.92 11.03 -8.87
C SER A 202 4.14 12.47 -9.33
N ALA A 203 4.72 13.31 -8.48
CA ALA A 203 5.11 14.69 -8.82
C ALA A 203 6.54 14.81 -9.39
N GLY A 204 7.25 13.70 -9.60
CA GLY A 204 8.61 13.66 -10.13
C GLY A 204 9.72 13.91 -9.10
N LEU A 205 9.37 14.00 -7.81
CA LEU A 205 10.32 14.09 -6.70
C LEU A 205 10.80 12.67 -6.32
N VAL A 206 12.09 12.43 -6.46
CA VAL A 206 12.69 11.14 -6.14
C VAL A 206 13.35 11.21 -4.76
N PRO A 207 12.86 10.46 -3.74
CA PRO A 207 13.37 10.57 -2.37
C PRO A 207 14.89 10.49 -2.25
N SER A 208 15.52 9.51 -2.89
CA SER A 208 16.98 9.33 -2.84
C SER A 208 17.80 10.44 -3.51
N ARG A 209 17.18 11.28 -4.36
CA ARG A 209 17.86 12.36 -5.08
C ARG A 209 17.51 13.74 -4.53
N ASP A 210 16.24 13.96 -4.19
CA ASP A 210 15.68 15.30 -4.00
C ASP A 210 15.33 15.59 -2.53
N ALA A 211 15.26 14.56 -1.68
CA ALA A 211 14.90 14.76 -0.29
C ALA A 211 16.08 15.29 0.54
N ILE A 212 15.75 16.18 1.48
CA ILE A 212 16.68 16.70 2.49
C ILE A 212 16.61 15.86 3.77
N LEU A 213 15.47 15.22 4.00
CA LEU A 213 15.22 14.36 5.15
C LEU A 213 14.44 13.13 4.68
N ILE A 214 14.88 11.93 5.04
CA ILE A 214 14.22 10.67 4.66
C ILE A 214 14.00 9.84 5.91
N GLU A 215 12.83 9.21 6.00
CA GLU A 215 12.48 8.26 7.04
C GLU A 215 13.40 7.02 7.00
N ASP A 216 13.71 6.47 8.18
CA ASP A 216 14.50 5.25 8.28
C ASP A 216 13.78 4.07 7.62
N GLN A 217 14.53 3.21 6.95
CA GLN A 217 14.05 1.98 6.32
C GLN A 217 13.58 0.92 7.34
N LEU A 218 13.87 1.08 8.62
CA LEU A 218 13.38 0.25 9.73
C LEU A 218 11.98 0.67 10.21
N SER A 219 11.34 1.57 9.50
CA SER A 219 10.00 2.07 9.80
C SER A 219 8.95 0.97 9.93
N ASP A 220 8.00 1.14 10.85
CA ASP A 220 6.82 0.28 11.01
C ASP A 220 5.67 0.60 10.03
N TYR A 221 5.90 1.56 9.12
CA TYR A 221 4.89 2.02 8.15
C TYR A 221 4.86 1.19 6.85
N PHE A 222 5.13 -0.12 6.95
CA PHE A 222 4.89 -1.00 5.81
C PHE A 222 3.40 -1.02 5.45
N CYS A 223 3.14 -0.97 4.14
CA CYS A 223 1.81 -1.15 3.61
C CYS A 223 1.32 -2.60 3.76
N LEU A 224 0.04 -2.79 3.55
CA LEU A 224 -0.66 -4.07 3.66
C LEU A 224 -1.66 -4.24 2.52
N LEU A 225 -2.19 -5.45 2.38
CA LEU A 225 -3.38 -5.73 1.60
C LEU A 225 -4.57 -5.78 2.56
N ALA A 226 -5.70 -5.22 2.16
CA ALA A 226 -6.92 -5.24 2.95
C ALA A 226 -8.10 -5.80 2.14
N VAL A 227 -8.98 -6.51 2.83
CA VAL A 227 -10.24 -7.05 2.32
C VAL A 227 -11.35 -6.81 3.34
N ALA A 228 -12.62 -6.81 2.91
CA ALA A 228 -13.74 -6.87 3.86
C ALA A 228 -13.67 -8.19 4.65
N GLU A 229 -14.03 -8.15 5.95
CA GLU A 229 -13.94 -9.34 6.83
C GLU A 229 -14.68 -10.57 6.27
N LYS A 230 -15.81 -10.34 5.59
CA LYS A 230 -16.56 -11.42 4.93
C LYS A 230 -15.79 -12.16 3.84
N ASN A 231 -14.73 -11.54 3.29
CA ASN A 231 -13.92 -12.08 2.19
C ASN A 231 -12.58 -12.66 2.65
N LYS A 232 -12.21 -12.53 3.93
CA LYS A 232 -10.85 -12.88 4.43
C LYS A 232 -10.40 -14.32 4.12
N ASP A 233 -11.36 -15.24 4.07
CA ASP A 233 -11.12 -16.67 3.84
C ASP A 233 -11.48 -17.09 2.39
N ALA A 234 -11.74 -16.15 1.51
CA ALA A 234 -12.03 -16.43 0.11
C ALA A 234 -10.79 -17.02 -0.61
N PRO A 235 -10.93 -18.04 -1.46
CA PRO A 235 -9.79 -18.71 -2.10
C PRO A 235 -8.86 -17.77 -2.87
N TRP A 236 -9.42 -16.74 -3.51
CA TRP A 236 -8.65 -15.76 -4.27
C TRP A 236 -7.73 -14.88 -3.40
N VAL A 237 -8.02 -14.72 -2.10
CA VAL A 237 -7.17 -13.92 -1.18
C VAL A 237 -5.77 -14.49 -1.10
N GLN A 238 -5.64 -15.81 -0.94
CA GLN A 238 -4.33 -16.46 -0.91
C GLN A 238 -3.59 -16.30 -2.24
N THR A 239 -4.30 -16.42 -3.37
CA THR A 239 -3.73 -16.21 -4.71
C THR A 239 -3.25 -14.77 -4.89
N LEU A 240 -4.01 -13.77 -4.40
CA LEU A 240 -3.61 -12.36 -4.40
C LEU A 240 -2.32 -12.15 -3.60
N ILE A 241 -2.26 -12.66 -2.37
CA ILE A 241 -1.10 -12.54 -1.47
C ILE A 241 0.16 -13.14 -2.12
N GLU A 242 0.07 -14.37 -2.62
CA GLU A 242 1.20 -15.07 -3.25
C GLU A 242 1.65 -14.40 -4.54
N SER A 243 0.72 -13.81 -5.29
CA SER A 243 1.04 -13.08 -6.51
C SER A 243 1.71 -11.75 -6.20
N TYR A 244 1.19 -11.01 -5.21
CA TYR A 244 1.79 -9.75 -4.77
C TYR A 244 3.23 -9.97 -4.27
N LYS A 245 3.44 -11.01 -3.47
CA LYS A 245 4.76 -11.35 -2.89
C LYS A 245 5.65 -12.20 -3.78
N SER A 246 5.34 -12.28 -5.06
CA SER A 246 6.14 -13.06 -6.00
C SER A 246 7.52 -12.44 -6.25
N PRO A 247 8.50 -13.27 -6.66
CA PRO A 247 9.81 -12.77 -7.10
C PRO A 247 9.71 -11.78 -8.27
N ASP A 248 8.75 -11.94 -9.17
CA ASP A 248 8.57 -11.07 -10.33
C ASP A 248 8.13 -9.67 -9.92
N VAL A 249 7.16 -9.55 -9.00
CA VAL A 249 6.72 -8.25 -8.46
C VAL A 249 7.84 -7.60 -7.66
N LYS A 250 8.59 -8.37 -6.88
CA LYS A 250 9.77 -7.85 -6.15
C LYS A 250 10.82 -7.30 -7.10
N ALA A 251 11.19 -8.04 -8.14
CA ALA A 251 12.15 -7.61 -9.15
C ALA A 251 11.67 -6.35 -9.90
N PHE A 252 10.36 -6.24 -10.19
CA PHE A 252 9.78 -5.02 -10.74
C PHE A 252 9.98 -3.83 -9.81
N ILE A 253 9.65 -3.96 -8.51
CA ILE A 253 9.79 -2.90 -7.52
C ILE A 253 11.25 -2.44 -7.43
N GLU A 254 12.19 -3.36 -7.30
CA GLU A 254 13.62 -3.06 -7.21
C GLU A 254 14.14 -2.34 -8.45
N LYS A 255 13.76 -2.82 -9.63
CA LYS A 255 14.19 -2.23 -10.91
C LYS A 255 13.56 -0.87 -11.18
N LYS A 256 12.25 -0.74 -10.91
CA LYS A 256 11.48 0.48 -11.25
C LYS A 256 11.79 1.62 -10.32
N PHE A 257 11.86 1.35 -9.02
CA PHE A 257 11.95 2.38 -7.99
C PHE A 257 13.34 2.56 -7.39
N GLY A 258 14.31 1.68 -7.73
CA GLY A 258 15.73 1.88 -7.39
C GLY A 258 15.99 2.08 -5.88
N GLY A 259 15.22 1.39 -5.01
CA GLY A 259 15.34 1.50 -3.56
C GLY A 259 14.50 2.61 -2.92
N ASN A 260 13.79 3.42 -3.71
CA ASN A 260 12.85 4.42 -3.17
C ASN A 260 11.55 3.78 -2.65
N ILE A 261 11.28 2.54 -3.05
CA ILE A 261 10.22 1.68 -2.50
C ILE A 261 10.86 0.34 -2.17
N ILE A 262 10.54 -0.19 -1.01
CA ILE A 262 11.18 -1.38 -0.44
C ILE A 262 10.15 -2.49 -0.31
N ALA A 263 10.44 -3.67 -0.89
CA ALA A 263 9.63 -4.86 -0.68
C ALA A 263 9.86 -5.40 0.74
N GLY A 264 8.78 -5.68 1.47
CA GLY A 264 8.79 -6.12 2.87
C GLY A 264 8.78 -7.64 3.08
N TRP A 265 9.08 -8.42 2.01
CA TRP A 265 9.12 -9.89 2.02
C TRP A 265 10.36 -10.46 1.37
#